data_cf06ecd172969a79bb0443250782bb88
#
_entry.id   cf06ecd172969a79bb0443250782bb88
#
_cell.length_a   1.000
_cell.length_b   1.000
_cell.length_c   1.000
_cell.angle_alpha   90.00
_cell.angle_beta   90.00
_cell.angle_gamma   90.00
#
_symmetry.space_group_name_H-M   'P 1'
#
loop_
_entity.id
_entity.type
_entity.pdbx_description
1 polymer ?
#
loop_
_entity_poly.entity_id
_entity_poly.type
_entity_poly.pdbx_seq_one_letter_code
_entity_poly.pdbx_strand_id
1 'polypeptide(L)'
;YLDVIQMQAQRMDGSVRKMLELSRLEAGVQALRRKEFPLATLAQERLAAALPADGSLHTEFASDSEYMVNADRALLARALDALLENAVQHTPEGGCITVRITNGMLSVVNTGDAIPNHALPRLWEAYYQADPSRSTKGDGLGLSIAKTVFDLHGYTCGAENTDAGPKFW
;
A
#
# COMPACT_ATOMS: atom_id res chain seq x y z
N TYR A 1 -8.22 22.31 21.69
CA TYR A 1 -8.47 21.07 22.47
C TYR A 1 -9.52 20.19 21.80
N LEU A 2 -10.67 20.74 21.39
CA LEU A 2 -11.75 19.98 20.70
C LEU A 2 -11.26 19.38 19.37
N ASP A 3 -10.52 20.13 18.58
CA ASP A 3 -9.98 19.68 17.29
C ASP A 3 -9.01 18.50 17.45
N VAL A 4 -8.19 18.50 18.51
CA VAL A 4 -7.26 17.40 18.82
C VAL A 4 -8.05 16.14 19.21
N ILE A 5 -9.07 16.28 20.04
CA ILE A 5 -9.95 15.16 20.43
C ILE A 5 -10.67 14.59 19.22
N GLN A 6 -11.23 15.45 18.36
CA GLN A 6 -11.90 15.01 17.14
C GLN A 6 -10.96 14.30 16.18
N MET A 7 -9.74 14.83 15.99
CA MET A 7 -8.73 14.20 15.16
C MET A 7 -8.31 12.82 15.71
N GLN A 8 -8.14 12.68 17.02
CA GLN A 8 -7.80 11.39 17.65
C GLN A 8 -8.96 10.40 17.53
N ALA A 9 -10.21 10.85 17.72
CA ALA A 9 -11.38 9.99 17.55
C ALA A 9 -11.50 9.47 16.10
N GLN A 10 -11.26 10.32 15.09
CA GLN A 10 -11.25 9.90 13.69
C GLN A 10 -10.14 8.90 13.37
N ARG A 11 -8.94 9.07 13.96
CA ARG A 11 -7.84 8.10 13.82
C ARG A 11 -8.21 6.75 14.41
N MET A 12 -8.79 6.74 15.63
CA MET A 12 -9.23 5.50 16.27
C MET A 12 -10.30 4.79 15.45
N ASP A 13 -11.29 5.51 14.91
CA ASP A 13 -12.32 4.94 14.02
C ASP A 13 -11.67 4.31 12.77
N GLY A 14 -10.72 5.00 12.14
CA GLY A 14 -9.96 4.46 11.01
C GLY A 14 -9.21 3.17 11.34
N SER A 15 -8.50 3.13 12.48
CA SER A 15 -7.77 1.93 12.91
C SER A 15 -8.70 0.76 13.25
N VAL A 16 -9.84 1.03 13.91
CA VAL A 16 -10.85 0.00 14.21
C VAL A 16 -11.43 -0.58 12.92
N ARG A 17 -11.75 0.26 11.92
CA ARG A 17 -12.24 -0.20 10.61
C ARG A 17 -11.23 -1.09 9.90
N LYS A 18 -9.95 -0.72 9.87
CA LYS A 18 -8.87 -1.52 9.28
C LYS A 18 -8.67 -2.84 10.01
N MET A 19 -8.78 -2.85 11.34
CA MET A 19 -8.71 -4.07 12.14
C MET A 19 -9.86 -5.03 11.81
N LEU A 20 -11.09 -4.52 11.73
CA LEU A 20 -12.24 -5.32 11.35
C LEU A 20 -12.15 -5.83 9.90
N GLU A 21 -11.61 -5.02 8.99
CA GLU A 21 -11.32 -5.41 7.61
C GLU A 21 -10.31 -6.58 7.58
N LEU A 22 -9.17 -6.44 8.26
CA LEU A 22 -8.15 -7.49 8.35
C LEU A 22 -8.73 -8.78 8.92
N SER A 23 -9.46 -8.70 10.03
CA SER A 23 -10.10 -9.86 10.66
C SER A 23 -11.08 -10.59 9.72
N ARG A 24 -11.86 -9.86 8.91
CA ARG A 24 -12.78 -10.46 7.93
C ARG A 24 -12.04 -11.13 6.77
N LEU A 25 -10.94 -10.51 6.31
CA LEU A 25 -10.09 -11.08 5.26
C LEU A 25 -9.42 -12.37 5.74
N GLU A 26 -8.85 -12.37 6.95
CA GLU A 26 -8.20 -13.54 7.55
C GLU A 26 -9.17 -14.69 7.82
N ALA A 27 -10.41 -14.37 8.21
CA ALA A 27 -11.45 -15.37 8.42
C ALA A 27 -11.89 -16.06 7.13
N GLY A 28 -11.50 -15.57 5.95
CA GLY A 28 -11.84 -16.16 4.65
C GLY A 28 -13.33 -16.22 4.35
N VAL A 29 -14.14 -15.41 5.04
CA VAL A 29 -15.61 -15.45 4.97
C VAL A 29 -16.14 -15.01 3.60
N GLN A 30 -15.34 -14.28 2.83
CA GLN A 30 -15.76 -13.72 1.55
C GLN A 30 -15.13 -14.48 0.39
N ALA A 31 -15.96 -15.13 -0.43
CA ALA A 31 -15.52 -15.70 -1.70
C ALA A 31 -15.02 -14.58 -2.64
N LEU A 32 -13.85 -14.78 -3.27
CA LEU A 32 -13.27 -13.83 -4.22
C LEU A 32 -14.17 -13.69 -5.47
N ARG A 33 -14.52 -12.47 -5.81
CA ARG A 33 -15.27 -12.13 -7.03
C ARG A 33 -14.28 -11.84 -8.16
N ARG A 34 -13.62 -12.90 -8.65
CA ARG A 34 -12.61 -12.79 -9.69
C ARG A 34 -13.20 -12.37 -11.02
N LYS A 35 -12.56 -11.42 -11.70
CA LYS A 35 -12.83 -10.99 -13.08
C LYS A 35 -11.51 -10.67 -13.77
N GLU A 36 -11.48 -10.78 -15.08
CA GLU A 36 -10.34 -10.35 -15.88
C GLU A 36 -10.39 -8.83 -16.11
N PHE A 37 -9.26 -8.17 -15.91
CA PHE A 37 -9.09 -6.75 -16.19
C PHE A 37 -7.60 -6.40 -16.38
N PRO A 38 -7.30 -5.29 -17.09
CA PRO A 38 -5.92 -4.82 -17.24
C PRO A 38 -5.36 -4.32 -15.91
N LEU A 39 -4.23 -4.87 -15.47
CA LEU A 39 -3.56 -4.46 -14.23
C LEU A 39 -3.08 -3.00 -14.30
N ALA A 40 -2.57 -2.57 -15.46
CA ALA A 40 -2.10 -1.22 -15.67
C ALA A 40 -3.19 -0.16 -15.44
N THR A 41 -4.41 -0.42 -15.93
CA THR A 41 -5.55 0.47 -15.72
C THR A 41 -5.86 0.66 -14.25
N LEU A 42 -5.94 -0.44 -13.49
CA LEU A 42 -6.18 -0.37 -12.05
C LEU A 42 -5.06 0.39 -11.33
N ALA A 43 -3.80 0.10 -11.67
CA ALA A 43 -2.65 0.74 -11.03
C ALA A 43 -2.62 2.26 -11.28
N GLN A 44 -2.91 2.71 -12.51
CA GLN A 44 -3.00 4.13 -12.86
C GLN A 44 -4.14 4.84 -12.13
N GLU A 45 -5.32 4.23 -12.08
CA GLU A 45 -6.47 4.77 -11.33
C GLU A 45 -6.15 4.97 -9.85
N ARG A 46 -5.51 3.97 -9.22
CA ARG A 46 -5.15 4.04 -7.80
C ARG A 46 -4.04 5.05 -7.55
N LEU A 47 -3.02 5.10 -8.42
CA LEU A 47 -1.94 6.09 -8.32
C LEU A 47 -2.50 7.52 -8.41
N ALA A 48 -3.37 7.79 -9.36
CA ALA A 48 -3.99 9.11 -9.51
C ALA A 48 -4.85 9.49 -8.29
N ALA A 49 -5.55 8.52 -7.69
CA ALA A 49 -6.38 8.75 -6.51
C ALA A 49 -5.59 8.96 -5.21
N ALA A 50 -4.37 8.41 -5.13
CA ALA A 50 -3.54 8.47 -3.92
C ALA A 50 -2.78 9.80 -3.77
N LEU A 51 -2.63 10.57 -4.85
CA LEU A 51 -1.83 11.78 -4.85
C LEU A 51 -2.46 12.90 -4.03
N PRO A 52 -1.65 13.62 -3.22
CA PRO A 52 -2.09 14.84 -2.59
C PRO A 52 -2.48 15.90 -3.64
N ALA A 53 -3.59 16.59 -3.40
CA ALA A 53 -4.09 17.62 -4.32
C ALA A 53 -3.20 18.88 -4.41
N ASP A 54 -2.24 19.02 -3.50
CA ASP A 54 -1.34 20.17 -3.40
C ASP A 54 -0.13 20.12 -4.35
N GLY A 55 0.03 18.99 -5.10
CA GLY A 55 1.15 18.82 -6.01
C GLY A 55 2.50 18.62 -5.33
N SER A 56 2.52 18.27 -4.04
CA SER A 56 3.74 18.10 -3.24
C SER A 56 4.61 16.91 -3.66
N LEU A 57 4.05 15.97 -4.44
CA LEU A 57 4.74 14.76 -4.88
C LEU A 57 4.73 14.62 -6.40
N HIS A 58 5.79 14.05 -6.94
CA HIS A 58 5.88 13.62 -8.33
C HIS A 58 5.50 12.15 -8.48
N THR A 59 5.00 11.75 -9.64
CA THR A 59 4.72 10.34 -9.93
C THR A 59 5.18 9.95 -11.31
N GLU A 60 5.60 8.69 -11.40
CA GLU A 60 5.91 8.03 -12.66
C GLU A 60 5.14 6.71 -12.74
N PHE A 61 4.66 6.39 -13.92
CA PHE A 61 4.06 5.11 -14.23
C PHE A 61 4.68 4.51 -15.49
N ALA A 62 5.04 3.24 -15.43
CA ALA A 62 5.53 2.49 -16.58
C ALA A 62 5.02 1.05 -16.55
N SER A 63 4.66 0.53 -17.74
CA SER A 63 4.37 -0.88 -17.94
C SER A 63 5.04 -1.34 -19.23
N ASP A 64 5.74 -2.47 -19.17
CA ASP A 64 6.43 -3.05 -20.34
C ASP A 64 5.46 -3.78 -21.27
N SER A 65 4.26 -4.11 -20.78
CA SER A 65 3.25 -4.86 -21.52
C SER A 65 1.86 -4.64 -20.90
N GLU A 66 0.82 -5.04 -21.61
CA GLU A 66 -0.52 -5.12 -21.04
C GLU A 66 -0.69 -6.49 -20.35
N TYR A 67 -0.89 -6.47 -19.05
CA TYR A 67 -1.13 -7.67 -18.24
C TYR A 67 -2.59 -7.76 -17.82
N MET A 68 -3.28 -8.77 -18.34
CA MET A 68 -4.62 -9.15 -17.86
C MET A 68 -4.49 -10.01 -16.60
N VAL A 69 -5.17 -9.61 -15.53
CA VAL A 69 -5.19 -10.37 -14.27
C VAL A 69 -6.60 -10.85 -13.97
N ASN A 70 -6.70 -12.07 -13.45
CA ASN A 70 -7.98 -12.63 -12.99
C ASN A 70 -8.04 -12.55 -11.45
N ALA A 71 -8.61 -11.46 -10.94
CA ALA A 71 -8.59 -11.13 -9.52
C ALA A 71 -9.91 -10.48 -9.07
N ASP A 72 -10.10 -10.37 -7.76
CA ASP A 72 -11.10 -9.49 -7.18
C ASP A 72 -10.61 -8.05 -7.25
N ARG A 73 -11.18 -7.29 -8.20
CA ARG A 73 -10.73 -5.92 -8.50
C ARG A 73 -10.83 -4.99 -7.29
N ALA A 74 -11.86 -5.15 -6.47
CA ALA A 74 -12.05 -4.30 -5.30
C ALA A 74 -11.01 -4.58 -4.22
N LEU A 75 -10.72 -5.85 -3.96
CA LEU A 75 -9.68 -6.25 -3.00
C LEU A 75 -8.29 -5.87 -3.51
N LEU A 76 -8.00 -6.09 -4.80
CA LEU A 76 -6.70 -5.71 -5.36
C LEU A 76 -6.51 -4.18 -5.35
N ALA A 77 -7.56 -3.40 -5.65
CA ALA A 77 -7.55 -1.95 -5.48
C ALA A 77 -7.21 -1.56 -4.05
N ARG A 78 -7.83 -2.21 -3.06
CA ARG A 78 -7.58 -1.96 -1.63
C ARG A 78 -6.13 -2.26 -1.23
N ALA A 79 -5.54 -3.34 -1.75
CA ALA A 79 -4.14 -3.65 -1.51
C ALA A 79 -3.20 -2.60 -2.13
N LEU A 80 -3.49 -2.16 -3.36
CA LEU A 80 -2.72 -1.09 -4.02
C LEU A 80 -2.85 0.25 -3.26
N ASP A 81 -4.04 0.58 -2.78
CA ASP A 81 -4.24 1.77 -1.95
C ASP A 81 -3.35 1.73 -0.71
N ALA A 82 -3.23 0.58 -0.04
CA ALA A 82 -2.37 0.42 1.13
C ALA A 82 -0.89 0.61 0.80
N LEU A 83 -0.40 0.09 -0.34
CA LEU A 83 0.97 0.32 -0.80
C LEU A 83 1.21 1.80 -1.14
N LEU A 84 0.27 2.43 -1.82
CA LEU A 84 0.37 3.84 -2.24
C LEU A 84 0.24 4.80 -1.05
N GLU A 85 -0.68 4.54 -0.10
CA GLU A 85 -0.77 5.28 1.16
C GLU A 85 0.56 5.23 1.92
N ASN A 86 1.19 4.03 2.00
CA ASN A 86 2.50 3.87 2.61
C ASN A 86 3.57 4.68 1.86
N ALA A 87 3.59 4.62 0.52
CA ALA A 87 4.54 5.38 -0.29
C ALA A 87 4.36 6.90 -0.10
N VAL A 88 3.12 7.41 -0.17
CA VAL A 88 2.81 8.84 0.06
C VAL A 88 3.27 9.28 1.47
N GLN A 89 2.99 8.45 2.47
CA GLN A 89 3.32 8.76 3.87
C GLN A 89 4.83 8.88 4.13
N HIS A 90 5.64 8.09 3.40
CA HIS A 90 7.08 8.00 3.58
C HIS A 90 7.91 8.72 2.51
N THR A 91 7.26 9.36 1.55
CA THR A 91 7.93 10.20 0.54
C THR A 91 8.06 11.63 1.08
N PRO A 92 9.27 12.23 1.08
CA PRO A 92 9.45 13.62 1.46
C PRO A 92 8.82 14.56 0.41
N GLU A 93 8.53 15.79 0.81
CA GLU A 93 8.05 16.83 -0.11
C GLU A 93 9.02 17.01 -1.31
N GLY A 94 8.47 17.12 -2.51
CA GLY A 94 9.23 17.13 -3.77
C GLY A 94 9.75 15.76 -4.20
N GLY A 95 9.47 14.70 -3.45
CA GLY A 95 9.87 13.33 -3.79
C GLY A 95 9.01 12.72 -4.90
N CYS A 96 9.38 11.51 -5.31
CA CYS A 96 8.74 10.79 -6.41
C CYS A 96 8.23 9.41 -5.95
N ILE A 97 7.05 9.03 -6.45
CA ILE A 97 6.51 7.68 -6.34
C ILE A 97 6.45 7.09 -7.75
N THR A 98 7.16 6.00 -7.96
CA THR A 98 7.19 5.29 -9.24
C THR A 98 6.42 3.97 -9.12
N VAL A 99 5.39 3.80 -9.96
CA VAL A 99 4.69 2.52 -10.11
C VAL A 99 5.13 1.89 -11.42
N ARG A 100 5.61 0.65 -11.34
CA ARG A 100 6.11 -0.08 -12.52
C ARG A 100 5.53 -1.48 -12.57
N ILE A 101 5.15 -1.88 -13.78
CA ILE A 101 4.76 -3.26 -14.08
C ILE A 101 5.78 -3.82 -15.08
N THR A 102 6.49 -4.87 -14.69
CA THR A 102 7.52 -5.48 -15.51
C THR A 102 7.49 -7.00 -15.32
N ASN A 103 7.42 -7.75 -16.40
CA ASN A 103 7.31 -9.22 -16.37
C ASN A 103 6.14 -9.72 -15.48
N GLY A 104 5.01 -9.00 -15.47
CA GLY A 104 3.83 -9.33 -14.67
C GLY A 104 3.96 -9.00 -13.18
N MET A 105 5.06 -8.40 -12.73
CA MET A 105 5.26 -7.94 -11.37
C MET A 105 4.97 -6.45 -11.27
N LEU A 106 4.01 -6.07 -10.41
CA LEU A 106 3.77 -4.68 -10.06
C LEU A 106 4.67 -4.29 -8.90
N SER A 107 5.33 -3.15 -9.00
CA SER A 107 6.15 -2.58 -7.93
C SER A 107 5.83 -1.10 -7.70
N VAL A 108 5.91 -0.69 -6.43
CA VAL A 108 5.82 0.69 -5.98
C VAL A 108 7.16 1.06 -5.35
N VAL A 109 7.83 2.06 -5.89
CA VAL A 109 9.09 2.61 -5.36
C VAL A 109 8.83 4.05 -4.94
N ASN A 110 9.30 4.45 -3.79
CA ASN A 110 9.20 5.84 -3.36
C ASN A 110 10.58 6.37 -2.95
N THR A 111 10.87 7.63 -3.27
CA THR A 111 12.03 8.30 -2.70
C THR A 111 11.84 8.43 -1.19
N GLY A 112 12.89 8.16 -0.44
CA GLY A 112 12.84 8.21 1.02
C GLY A 112 14.00 7.47 1.66
N ASP A 113 14.03 7.50 2.99
CA ASP A 113 15.07 6.81 3.76
C ASP A 113 14.97 5.29 3.57
N ALA A 114 16.12 4.64 3.50
CA ALA A 114 16.19 3.19 3.45
C ALA A 114 15.57 2.56 4.70
N ILE A 115 14.81 1.50 4.50
CA ILE A 115 14.24 0.72 5.59
C ILE A 115 15.36 -0.10 6.25
N PRO A 116 15.49 -0.10 7.60
CA PRO A 116 16.47 -0.94 8.26
C PRO A 116 16.34 -2.41 7.86
N ASN A 117 17.44 -3.08 7.54
CA ASN A 117 17.42 -4.46 7.03
C ASN A 117 16.68 -5.44 7.95
N HIS A 118 16.76 -5.24 9.28
CA HIS A 118 16.05 -6.07 10.26
C HIS A 118 14.53 -5.84 10.23
N ALA A 119 14.06 -4.71 9.69
CA ALA A 119 12.65 -4.37 9.60
C ALA A 119 11.99 -4.92 8.33
N LEU A 120 12.74 -5.06 7.22
CA LEU A 120 12.20 -5.50 5.93
C LEU A 120 11.33 -6.76 6.01
N PRO A 121 11.73 -7.88 6.67
CA PRO A 121 10.90 -9.08 6.73
C PRO A 121 9.64 -8.90 7.60
N ARG A 122 9.63 -7.89 8.47
CA ARG A 122 8.54 -7.66 9.43
C ARG A 122 7.52 -6.63 8.98
N LEU A 123 7.75 -5.92 7.88
CA LEU A 123 6.88 -4.85 7.38
C LEU A 123 5.44 -5.29 7.14
N TRP A 124 5.25 -6.58 6.86
CA TRP A 124 3.96 -7.19 6.56
C TRP A 124 3.22 -7.70 7.80
N GLU A 125 3.86 -7.64 8.99
CA GLU A 125 3.22 -8.00 10.26
C GLU A 125 2.24 -6.91 10.67
N ALA A 126 1.07 -7.30 11.18
CA ALA A 126 0.09 -6.35 11.69
C ALA A 126 0.67 -5.54 12.86
N TYR A 127 0.38 -4.24 12.88
CA TYR A 127 0.84 -3.28 13.90
C TYR A 127 2.35 -3.04 13.94
N TYR A 128 3.13 -3.63 13.03
CA TYR A 128 4.56 -3.38 12.99
C TYR A 128 4.87 -2.00 12.39
N GLN A 129 5.78 -1.29 13.02
CA GLN A 129 6.32 -0.01 12.57
C GLN A 129 7.84 -0.03 12.74
N ALA A 130 8.57 0.26 11.67
CA ALA A 130 10.03 0.25 11.67
C ALA A 130 10.62 1.37 12.57
N ASP A 131 9.93 2.48 12.71
CA ASP A 131 10.28 3.60 13.58
C ASP A 131 9.07 4.07 14.41
N PRO A 132 8.94 3.62 15.66
CA PRO A 132 7.87 4.05 16.55
C PRO A 132 7.88 5.54 16.90
N SER A 133 9.03 6.22 16.77
CA SER A 133 9.15 7.65 17.06
C SER A 133 8.45 8.53 16.01
N ARG A 134 8.24 8.00 14.81
CA ARG A 134 7.46 8.59 13.72
C ARG A 134 5.99 8.16 13.73
N SER A 135 5.51 7.57 14.83
CA SER A 135 4.19 6.94 14.99
C SER A 135 2.96 7.87 14.81
N THR A 136 3.18 9.15 14.54
CA THR A 136 2.09 10.08 14.22
C THR A 136 1.42 9.80 12.88
N LYS A 137 1.97 8.94 12.04
CA LYS A 137 1.55 8.79 10.63
C LYS A 137 0.84 7.49 10.26
N GLY A 138 0.79 6.44 11.10
CA GLY A 138 0.14 5.19 10.70
C GLY A 138 -0.20 4.26 11.86
N ASP A 139 -1.05 3.26 11.60
CA ASP A 139 -1.47 2.24 12.57
C ASP A 139 -0.76 0.88 12.36
N GLY A 140 0.09 0.77 11.34
CA GLY A 140 0.80 -0.47 11.01
C GLY A 140 -0.09 -1.59 10.44
N LEU A 141 -1.30 -1.25 9.97
CA LEU A 141 -2.25 -2.24 9.43
C LEU A 141 -2.31 -2.26 7.90
N GLY A 142 -1.85 -1.20 7.22
CA GLY A 142 -1.97 -1.10 5.77
C GLY A 142 -1.28 -2.24 5.02
N LEU A 143 0.00 -2.46 5.28
CA LEU A 143 0.79 -3.50 4.61
C LEU A 143 0.31 -4.91 4.95
N SER A 144 -0.16 -5.18 6.17
CA SER A 144 -0.73 -6.48 6.53
C SER A 144 -2.04 -6.77 5.81
N ILE A 145 -2.89 -5.76 5.60
CA ILE A 145 -4.10 -5.86 4.76
C ILE A 145 -3.70 -6.20 3.31
N ALA A 146 -2.73 -5.47 2.75
CA ALA A 146 -2.24 -5.74 1.39
C ALA A 146 -1.73 -7.18 1.26
N LYS A 147 -0.89 -7.63 2.22
CA LYS A 147 -0.40 -9.01 2.24
C LYS A 147 -1.52 -10.04 2.27
N THR A 148 -2.50 -9.87 3.16
CA THR A 148 -3.63 -10.80 3.26
C THR A 148 -4.41 -10.87 1.94
N VAL A 149 -4.62 -9.73 1.27
CA VAL A 149 -5.25 -9.70 -0.06
C VAL A 149 -4.40 -10.45 -1.09
N PHE A 150 -3.08 -10.26 -1.11
CA PHE A 150 -2.19 -10.98 -2.03
C PHE A 150 -2.20 -12.48 -1.76
N ASP A 151 -2.11 -12.90 -0.50
CA ASP A 151 -2.19 -14.31 -0.09
C ASP A 151 -3.50 -14.97 -0.54
N LEU A 152 -4.65 -14.29 -0.38
CA LEU A 152 -5.96 -14.76 -0.84
C LEU A 152 -6.01 -14.97 -2.37
N HIS A 153 -5.24 -14.18 -3.13
CA HIS A 153 -5.13 -14.31 -4.58
C HIS A 153 -4.06 -15.31 -5.03
N GLY A 154 -3.22 -15.79 -4.12
CA GLY A 154 -2.07 -16.64 -4.43
C GLY A 154 -0.89 -15.86 -5.03
N TYR A 155 -0.84 -14.56 -4.78
CA TYR A 155 0.27 -13.70 -5.20
C TYR A 155 1.37 -13.66 -4.13
N THR A 156 2.61 -13.45 -4.58
CA THR A 156 3.74 -13.18 -3.68
C THR A 156 3.95 -11.68 -3.55
N CYS A 157 4.46 -11.25 -2.41
CA CYS A 157 4.85 -9.87 -2.17
C CYS A 157 6.17 -9.80 -1.40
N GLY A 158 6.82 -8.67 -1.49
CA GLY A 158 8.09 -8.43 -0.80
C GLY A 158 8.44 -6.96 -0.75
N ALA A 159 9.54 -6.66 -0.04
CA ALA A 159 10.09 -5.33 0.05
C ALA A 159 11.62 -5.38 0.05
N GLU A 160 12.24 -4.38 -0.59
CA GLU A 160 13.69 -4.21 -0.62
C GLU A 160 14.05 -2.73 -0.68
N ASN A 161 15.29 -2.41 -0.34
CA ASN A 161 15.84 -1.08 -0.60
C ASN A 161 16.52 -1.08 -1.97
N THR A 162 16.27 -0.03 -2.75
CA THR A 162 16.95 0.26 -4.02
C THR A 162 17.68 1.60 -3.93
N ASP A 163 18.50 1.93 -4.94
CA ASP A 163 19.17 3.24 -5.02
C ASP A 163 18.16 4.40 -5.10
N ALA A 164 16.96 4.15 -5.62
CA ALA A 164 15.88 5.14 -5.70
C ALA A 164 15.08 5.27 -4.39
N GLY A 165 15.20 4.31 -3.49
CA GLY A 165 14.50 4.23 -2.21
C GLY A 165 13.83 2.88 -1.97
N PRO A 166 12.96 2.77 -0.96
CA PRO A 166 12.20 1.56 -0.68
C PRO A 166 11.31 1.13 -1.84
N LYS A 167 11.30 -0.18 -2.13
CA LYS A 167 10.48 -0.81 -3.17
C LYS A 167 9.63 -1.91 -2.55
N PHE A 168 8.35 -1.92 -2.89
CA PHE A 168 7.36 -2.94 -2.53
C PHE A 168 6.81 -3.58 -3.81
N TRP A 169 6.59 -4.90 -3.82
CA TRP A 169 5.98 -5.63 -4.94
C TRP A 169 5.01 -6.69 -4.46
#